data_dd6cc1cb77c4af0dcfac89ee8414fe93
#
_entry.id   dd6cc1cb77c4af0dcfac89ee8414fe93
#
_cell.length_a   1.000
_cell.length_b   1.000
_cell.length_c   1.000
_cell.angle_alpha   90.00
_cell.angle_beta   90.00
_cell.angle_gamma   90.00
#
_symmetry.space_group_name_H-M   'P 1'
#
loop_
_entity.id
_entity.type
_entity.pdbx_description
1 polymer ?
#
loop_
_entity_poly.entity_id
_entity_poly.type
_entity_poly.pdbx_seq_one_letter_code
_entity_poly.pdbx_strand_id
1 'polypeptide(L)' 'MNSCELVTLVSFLSCLISNSYDNEELAVLAAVFTQLGDSLATILAN' A
#
# COMPACT_ATOMS: atom_id res chain seq x y z
N MET A 1 -9.77 -13.94 2.04
CA MET A 1 -10.41 -12.66 1.67
C MET A 1 -10.60 -12.65 0.17
N ASN A 2 -11.78 -12.28 -0.32
CA ASN A 2 -12.00 -12.24 -1.76
C ASN A 2 -11.42 -10.93 -2.34
N SER A 3 -11.35 -10.87 -3.67
CA SER A 3 -10.71 -9.74 -4.36
C SER A 3 -11.38 -8.40 -4.07
N CYS A 4 -12.70 -8.39 -4.02
CA CYS A 4 -13.44 -7.14 -3.73
C CYS A 4 -13.21 -6.67 -2.30
N GLU A 5 -13.18 -7.59 -1.34
CA GLU A 5 -12.88 -7.25 0.05
C GLU A 5 -11.47 -6.69 0.18
N LEU A 6 -10.51 -7.29 -0.51
CA LEU A 6 -9.13 -6.85 -0.47
C LEU A 6 -8.98 -5.44 -1.05
N VAL A 7 -9.59 -5.18 -2.20
CA VAL A 7 -9.56 -3.85 -2.83
C VAL A 7 -10.24 -2.82 -1.93
N THR A 8 -11.36 -3.19 -1.31
CA THR A 8 -12.08 -2.30 -0.40
C THR A 8 -11.21 -1.94 0.81
N LEU A 9 -10.55 -2.93 1.39
CA LEU A 9 -9.66 -2.70 2.54
C LEU A 9 -8.52 -1.75 2.16
N VAL A 10 -7.86 -2.00 1.04
CA VAL A 10 -6.74 -1.17 0.58
C VAL A 10 -7.20 0.25 0.30
N SER A 11 -8.36 0.41 -0.34
CA SER A 11 -8.92 1.73 -0.64
C SER A 11 -9.26 2.51 0.62
N PHE A 12 -9.85 1.84 1.60
CA PHE A 12 -10.17 2.46 2.89
C PHE A 12 -8.91 2.92 3.61
N LEU A 13 -7.91 2.07 3.68
CA LEU A 13 -6.62 2.40 4.30
C LEU A 13 -5.93 3.55 3.57
N SER A 14 -5.97 3.55 2.25
CA SER A 14 -5.38 4.63 1.45
C SER A 14 -6.05 5.97 1.77
N CYS A 15 -7.34 5.97 1.91
CA CYS A 15 -8.10 7.18 2.24
C CYS A 15 -7.72 7.70 3.63
N LEU A 16 -7.63 6.82 4.61
CA LEU A 16 -7.23 7.19 5.98
C LEU A 16 -5.82 7.78 6.00
N ILE A 17 -4.89 7.11 5.34
CA ILE A 17 -3.49 7.54 5.30
C ILE A 17 -3.38 8.89 4.60
N SER A 18 -4.10 9.08 3.50
CA SER A 18 -4.04 10.34 2.74
C SER A 18 -4.52 11.53 3.55
N ASN A 19 -5.41 11.31 4.50
CA ASN A 19 -5.91 12.38 5.37
C ASN A 19 -5.00 12.66 6.56
N SER A 20 -4.07 11.77 6.87
CA SER A 20 -3.21 11.87 8.06
C SER A 20 -1.84 12.45 7.77
N TYR A 21 -1.41 12.47 6.51
CA TYR A 21 -0.06 12.87 6.14
C TYR A 21 -0.10 13.88 4.99
N ASP A 22 0.95 14.71 4.89
CA ASP A 22 1.07 15.64 3.77
C ASP A 22 1.60 14.95 2.51
N ASN A 23 1.64 15.69 1.41
CA ASN A 23 2.01 15.12 0.10
C ASN A 23 3.43 14.56 0.07
N GLU A 24 4.38 15.22 0.75
CA GLU A 24 5.75 14.72 0.78
C GLU A 24 5.85 13.41 1.53
N GLU A 25 5.18 13.33 2.67
CA GLU A 25 5.14 12.11 3.47
C GLU A 25 4.43 10.98 2.71
N LEU A 26 3.34 11.30 2.01
CA LEU A 26 2.62 10.31 1.21
C LEU A 26 3.48 9.76 0.09
N ALA A 27 4.30 10.59 -0.54
CA ALA A 27 5.22 10.14 -1.59
C ALA A 27 6.21 9.12 -1.05
N VAL A 28 6.76 9.38 0.13
CA VAL A 28 7.70 8.44 0.77
C VAL A 28 6.99 7.14 1.17
N LEU A 29 5.81 7.25 1.76
CA LEU A 29 5.03 6.07 2.14
C LEU A 29 4.67 5.22 0.93
N ALA A 30 4.25 5.87 -0.16
CA ALA A 30 3.92 5.15 -1.39
C ALA A 30 5.12 4.37 -1.93
N ALA A 31 6.30 5.00 -1.92
CA ALA A 31 7.52 4.36 -2.37
C ALA A 31 7.89 3.17 -1.48
N VAL A 32 7.77 3.33 -0.16
CA VAL A 32 8.07 2.25 0.79
C VAL A 32 7.13 1.07 0.60
N PHE A 33 5.83 1.31 0.48
CA PHE A 33 4.86 0.24 0.29
C PHE A 33 5.03 -0.46 -1.05
N THR A 34 5.34 0.29 -2.10
CA THR A 34 5.60 -0.29 -3.42
C THR A 34 6.83 -1.20 -3.36
N GLN A 35 7.90 -0.72 -2.76
CA GLN A 35 9.13 -1.49 -2.63
C GLN A 35 8.93 -2.72 -1.75
N LEU A 36 8.18 -2.59 -0.69
CA LEU A 36 7.87 -3.72 0.19
C LEU A 36 7.10 -4.80 -0.58
N GLY A 37 6.09 -4.39 -1.35
CA GLY A 37 5.32 -5.32 -2.16
C GLY A 37 6.18 -6.04 -3.18
N ASP A 38 7.06 -5.31 -3.87
CA ASP A 38 7.95 -5.87 -4.87
C ASP A 38 8.97 -6.84 -4.24
N SER A 39 9.48 -6.51 -3.07
CA SER A 39 10.41 -7.38 -2.35
C SER A 39 9.75 -8.68 -1.92
N LEU A 40 8.53 -8.60 -1.41
CA LEU A 40 7.76 -9.78 -1.01
C LEU A 40 7.45 -10.65 -2.22
N ALA A 41 7.12 -10.04 -3.35
CA ALA A 41 6.86 -10.77 -4.58
C ALA A 41 8.11 -11.52 -5.06
N THR A 42 9.28 -10.91 -4.92
CA THR A 42 10.56 -11.54 -5.28
C THR A 42 10.85 -12.73 -4.38
N ILE A 43 10.64 -12.58 -3.08
CA ILE A 43 10.84 -13.66 -2.11
C ILE A 43 9.88 -14.82 -2.42
N LEU A 44 8.63 -14.49 -2.70
CA LEU A 44 7.61 -15.50 -3.01
C LEU A 44 7.94 -16.28 -4.28
N ALA A 45 8.48 -15.60 -5.28
CA ALA A 45 8.83 -16.21 -6.57
C ALA A 45 10.05 -17.12 -6.48
N ASN A 46 10.86 -16.96 -5.47
CA ASN A 46 12.09 -17.69 -5.28
C ASN A 46 11.86 -18.92 -4.39
#